data_c295ec7182c85ed26ca68c16fc9a601c
#
_entry.id   c295ec7182c85ed26ca68c16fc9a601c
#
_cell.length_a   1.000
_cell.length_b   1.000
_cell.length_c   1.000
_cell.angle_alpha   90.00
_cell.angle_beta   90.00
_cell.angle_gamma   90.00
#
_symmetry.space_group_name_H-M   'P 1'
#
loop_
_entity.id
_entity.type
_entity.pdbx_description
1 polymer ?
#
loop_
_entity_poly.entity_id
_entity_poly.type
_entity_poly.pdbx_seq_one_letter_code
_entity_poly.pdbx_strand_id
1 'polypeptide(L)'
;SNVITHFGRGNTALSVSISAVAALIALVATPFNFAWMVSNNPVTATWMRSLEIDPSGIWISLLVILAIPMSIGMAVAWKFPQLSARLTRPLANFSLVALFAFIVLGLLKERSQLTLALLPTLALVIAHNGSGLALGWLTSKAFRVSTPDRRAIMIEGGMQNSGLALGIIALQFDNDFGMVTVAGLW
;
A
#
# COMPACT_ATOMS: atom_id res chain seq x y z
N SER A 1 2.52 4.88 -6.24
CA SER A 1 3.80 4.53 -6.90
C SER A 1 3.86 5.00 -8.36
N ASN A 2 2.88 4.66 -9.22
CA ASN A 2 2.88 4.95 -10.67
C ASN A 2 3.10 6.44 -11.02
N VAL A 3 2.48 7.36 -10.26
CA VAL A 3 2.64 8.82 -10.46
C VAL A 3 4.07 9.24 -10.14
N ILE A 4 4.64 8.72 -9.05
CA ILE A 4 6.02 9.02 -8.65
C ILE A 4 7.00 8.44 -9.67
N THR A 5 6.74 7.24 -10.19
CA THR A 5 7.54 6.65 -11.29
C THR A 5 7.53 7.54 -12.53
N HIS A 6 6.40 8.12 -12.88
CA HIS A 6 6.29 9.07 -14.00
C HIS A 6 7.15 10.31 -13.76
N PHE A 7 7.04 10.97 -12.61
CA PHE A 7 7.87 12.14 -12.26
C PHE A 7 9.36 11.77 -12.13
N GLY A 8 9.67 10.56 -11.66
CA GLY A 8 11.04 10.03 -11.59
C GLY A 8 11.62 9.60 -12.94
N ARG A 9 10.90 9.86 -14.06
CA ARG A 9 11.31 9.43 -15.41
C ARG A 9 11.58 7.92 -15.48
N GLY A 10 10.81 7.13 -14.74
CA GLY A 10 10.80 5.68 -14.83
C GLY A 10 9.85 5.17 -15.90
N ASN A 11 9.90 3.86 -16.18
CA ASN A 11 8.97 3.19 -17.09
C ASN A 11 7.60 3.02 -16.40
N THR A 12 6.67 3.92 -16.70
CA THR A 12 5.33 3.93 -16.09
C THR A 12 4.52 2.69 -16.47
N ALA A 13 4.70 2.16 -17.69
CA ALA A 13 4.00 0.95 -18.11
C ALA A 13 4.44 -0.26 -17.28
N LEU A 14 5.75 -0.40 -17.04
CA LEU A 14 6.30 -1.42 -16.18
C LEU A 14 5.81 -1.26 -14.73
N SER A 15 5.81 -0.02 -14.20
CA SER A 15 5.32 0.30 -12.85
C SER A 15 3.85 -0.15 -12.68
N VAL A 16 2.97 0.19 -13.62
CA VAL A 16 1.56 -0.26 -13.61
C VAL A 16 1.46 -1.79 -13.63
N SER A 17 2.27 -2.46 -14.44
CA SER A 17 2.26 -3.92 -14.53
C SER A 17 2.72 -4.57 -13.22
N ILE A 18 3.78 -4.05 -12.60
CA ILE A 18 4.27 -4.53 -11.29
C ILE A 18 3.19 -4.31 -10.22
N SER A 19 2.57 -3.12 -10.17
CA SER A 19 1.50 -2.83 -9.22
C SER A 19 0.31 -3.80 -9.38
N ALA A 20 -0.08 -4.12 -10.62
CA ALA A 20 -1.18 -5.04 -10.87
C ALA A 20 -0.85 -6.48 -10.41
N VAL A 21 0.35 -6.97 -10.72
CA VAL A 21 0.82 -8.29 -10.27
C VAL A 21 0.97 -8.33 -8.76
N ALA A 22 1.55 -7.29 -8.16
CA ALA A 22 1.69 -7.18 -6.71
C ALA A 22 0.33 -7.19 -6.00
N ALA A 23 -0.67 -6.52 -6.56
CA ALA A 23 -2.03 -6.52 -6.04
C ALA A 23 -2.66 -7.93 -6.05
N LEU A 24 -2.47 -8.69 -7.14
CA LEU A 24 -2.93 -10.07 -7.22
C LEU A 24 -2.23 -10.98 -6.20
N ILE A 25 -0.91 -10.83 -6.07
CA ILE A 25 -0.14 -11.58 -5.07
C ILE A 25 -0.59 -11.22 -3.65
N ALA A 26 -0.87 -9.95 -3.38
CA ALA A 26 -1.29 -9.47 -2.07
C ALA A 26 -2.60 -10.10 -1.60
N LEU A 27 -3.52 -10.46 -2.51
CA LEU A 27 -4.75 -11.19 -2.17
C LEU A 27 -4.48 -12.48 -1.40
N VAL A 28 -3.40 -13.16 -1.71
CA VAL A 28 -3.02 -14.44 -1.07
C VAL A 28 -1.94 -14.21 -0.01
N ALA A 29 -0.91 -13.43 -0.34
CA ALA A 29 0.25 -13.26 0.52
C ALA A 29 -0.06 -12.48 1.80
N THR A 30 -0.95 -11.48 1.76
CA THR A 30 -1.27 -10.65 2.94
C THR A 30 -1.92 -11.46 4.06
N PRO A 31 -3.04 -12.19 3.84
CA PRO A 31 -3.63 -12.98 4.90
C PRO A 31 -2.74 -14.15 5.34
N PHE A 32 -1.98 -14.75 4.43
CA PHE A 32 -1.02 -15.80 4.78
C PHE A 32 0.08 -15.26 5.71
N ASN A 33 0.72 -14.15 5.35
CA ASN A 33 1.75 -13.52 6.18
C ASN A 33 1.18 -13.09 7.53
N PHE A 34 -0.04 -12.55 7.54
CA PHE A 34 -0.70 -12.15 8.78
C PHE A 34 -0.94 -13.35 9.70
N ALA A 35 -1.52 -14.43 9.18
CA ALA A 35 -1.74 -15.67 9.92
C ALA A 35 -0.42 -16.27 10.44
N TRP A 36 0.63 -16.26 9.62
CA TRP A 36 1.96 -16.73 9.99
C TRP A 36 2.59 -15.88 11.10
N MET A 37 2.48 -14.56 11.02
CA MET A 37 2.99 -13.66 12.07
C MET A 37 2.26 -13.86 13.40
N VAL A 38 0.93 -14.03 13.36
CA VAL A 38 0.12 -14.29 14.55
C VAL A 38 0.49 -15.64 15.20
N SER A 39 0.70 -16.68 14.40
CA SER A 39 1.03 -18.01 14.91
C SER A 39 2.42 -18.10 15.53
N ASN A 40 3.38 -17.29 15.05
CA ASN A 40 4.78 -17.34 15.47
C ASN A 40 5.19 -16.27 16.50
N ASN A 41 4.32 -15.31 16.79
CA ASN A 41 4.61 -14.27 17.77
C ASN A 41 3.54 -14.21 18.88
N PRO A 42 3.88 -14.66 20.12
CA PRO A 42 2.93 -14.69 21.23
C PRO A 42 2.33 -13.32 21.56
N VAL A 43 3.10 -12.24 21.41
CA VAL A 43 2.64 -10.86 21.68
C VAL A 43 1.57 -10.47 20.67
N THR A 44 1.83 -10.71 19.39
CA THR A 44 0.85 -10.43 18.32
C THR A 44 -0.39 -11.30 18.46
N ALA A 45 -0.23 -12.59 18.81
CA ALA A 45 -1.35 -13.50 19.03
C ALA A 45 -2.24 -13.05 20.20
N THR A 46 -1.66 -12.57 21.29
CA THR A 46 -2.42 -12.06 22.44
C THR A 46 -3.15 -10.77 22.07
N TRP A 47 -2.49 -9.86 21.39
CA TRP A 47 -3.07 -8.61 20.93
C TRP A 47 -4.23 -8.83 19.94
N MET A 48 -4.05 -9.75 18.99
CA MET A 48 -5.09 -10.13 18.03
C MET A 48 -6.34 -10.70 18.69
N ARG A 49 -6.16 -11.55 19.74
CA ARG A 49 -7.29 -12.08 20.52
C ARG A 49 -8.04 -11.00 21.29
N SER A 50 -7.31 -10.01 21.82
CA SER A 50 -7.90 -8.87 22.53
C SER A 50 -8.75 -7.96 21.65
N LEU A 51 -8.46 -7.95 20.33
CA LEU A 51 -9.20 -7.17 19.33
C LEU A 51 -10.31 -7.98 18.64
N GLU A 52 -10.50 -9.26 19.01
CA GLU A 52 -11.49 -10.16 18.39
C GLU A 52 -11.41 -10.23 16.86
N ILE A 53 -10.20 -10.07 16.31
CA ILE A 53 -10.01 -10.05 14.86
C ILE A 53 -10.15 -11.45 14.29
N ASP A 54 -11.14 -11.60 13.42
CA ASP A 54 -11.35 -12.82 12.66
C ASP A 54 -10.43 -12.86 11.43
N PRO A 55 -9.53 -13.85 11.31
CA PRO A 55 -8.70 -14.01 10.12
C PRO A 55 -9.50 -14.10 8.81
N SER A 56 -10.73 -14.66 8.87
CA SER A 56 -11.59 -14.73 7.69
C SER A 56 -12.09 -13.35 7.25
N GLY A 57 -12.29 -12.41 8.15
CA GLY A 57 -12.66 -11.04 7.88
C GLY A 57 -11.60 -10.30 7.06
N ILE A 58 -10.32 -10.64 7.25
CA ILE A 58 -9.22 -10.06 6.45
C ILE A 58 -9.35 -10.45 4.98
N TRP A 59 -9.70 -11.69 4.67
CA TRP A 59 -9.95 -12.13 3.31
C TRP A 59 -11.09 -11.36 2.65
N ILE A 60 -12.19 -11.18 3.36
CA ILE A 60 -13.35 -10.43 2.86
C ILE A 60 -12.96 -8.97 2.61
N SER A 61 -12.22 -8.36 3.53
CA SER A 61 -11.72 -6.99 3.38
C SER A 61 -10.86 -6.83 2.15
N LEU A 62 -9.93 -7.76 1.90
CA LEU A 62 -9.07 -7.76 0.71
C LEU A 62 -9.87 -7.92 -0.59
N LEU A 63 -10.87 -8.82 -0.59
CA LEU A 63 -11.74 -9.00 -1.74
C LEU A 63 -12.53 -7.71 -2.03
N VAL A 64 -13.09 -7.08 -1.02
CA VAL A 64 -13.88 -5.85 -1.18
C VAL A 64 -13.01 -4.67 -1.61
N ILE A 65 -11.88 -4.45 -0.94
CA ILE A 65 -11.05 -3.26 -1.16
C ILE A 65 -10.19 -3.38 -2.42
N LEU A 66 -9.70 -4.56 -2.73
CA LEU A 66 -8.72 -4.77 -3.79
C LEU A 66 -9.32 -5.45 -5.03
N ALA A 67 -9.96 -6.62 -4.85
CA ALA A 67 -10.39 -7.43 -5.99
C ALA A 67 -11.57 -6.79 -6.74
N ILE A 68 -12.57 -6.26 -6.03
CA ILE A 68 -13.75 -5.67 -6.66
C ILE A 68 -13.39 -4.41 -7.46
N PRO A 69 -12.74 -3.37 -6.89
CA PRO A 69 -12.40 -2.18 -7.66
C PRO A 69 -11.43 -2.47 -8.82
N MET A 70 -10.48 -3.38 -8.62
CA MET A 70 -9.55 -3.78 -9.67
C MET A 70 -10.28 -4.49 -10.82
N SER A 71 -11.19 -5.41 -10.53
CA SER A 71 -12.00 -6.12 -11.54
C SER A 71 -12.88 -5.16 -12.32
N ILE A 72 -13.53 -4.19 -11.64
CA ILE A 72 -14.32 -3.15 -12.27
C ILE A 72 -13.44 -2.27 -13.15
N GLY A 73 -12.28 -1.82 -12.65
CA GLY A 73 -11.33 -1.01 -13.41
C GLY A 73 -10.83 -1.71 -14.66
N MET A 74 -10.48 -2.98 -14.55
CA MET A 74 -10.05 -3.81 -15.70
C MET A 74 -11.18 -4.02 -16.71
N ALA A 75 -12.41 -4.31 -16.26
CA ALA A 75 -13.56 -4.47 -17.13
C ALA A 75 -13.88 -3.17 -17.90
N VAL A 76 -13.80 -2.01 -17.22
CA VAL A 76 -13.98 -0.69 -17.86
C VAL A 76 -12.86 -0.41 -18.86
N ALA A 77 -11.61 -0.71 -18.51
CA ALA A 77 -10.48 -0.52 -19.42
C ALA A 77 -10.58 -1.40 -20.66
N TRP A 78 -11.06 -2.64 -20.51
CA TRP A 78 -11.25 -3.57 -21.62
C TRP A 78 -12.44 -3.19 -22.51
N LYS A 79 -13.59 -2.88 -21.90
CA LYS A 79 -14.85 -2.63 -22.65
C LYS A 79 -14.94 -1.20 -23.19
N PHE A 80 -14.35 -0.23 -22.47
CA PHE A 80 -14.42 1.19 -22.78
C PHE A 80 -13.04 1.89 -22.70
N PRO A 81 -12.09 1.54 -23.60
CA PRO A 81 -10.70 2.02 -23.52
C PRO A 81 -10.59 3.55 -23.63
N GLN A 82 -11.45 4.19 -24.41
CA GLN A 82 -11.45 5.65 -24.54
C GLN A 82 -11.92 6.35 -23.25
N LEU A 83 -12.93 5.79 -22.58
CA LEU A 83 -13.40 6.30 -21.28
C LEU A 83 -12.32 6.12 -20.22
N SER A 84 -11.71 4.93 -20.16
CA SER A 84 -10.59 4.63 -19.26
C SER A 84 -9.45 5.63 -19.44
N ALA A 85 -9.02 5.90 -20.68
CA ALA A 85 -7.96 6.86 -20.96
C ALA A 85 -8.31 8.30 -20.49
N ARG A 86 -9.58 8.71 -20.63
CA ARG A 86 -10.05 10.02 -20.17
C ARG A 86 -10.13 10.13 -18.65
N LEU A 87 -10.52 9.04 -17.96
CA LEU A 87 -10.71 9.03 -16.52
C LEU A 87 -9.42 8.81 -15.74
N THR A 88 -8.39 8.23 -16.34
CA THR A 88 -7.14 7.86 -15.64
C THR A 88 -6.49 9.06 -14.95
N ARG A 89 -6.30 10.20 -15.63
CA ARG A 89 -5.69 11.39 -15.03
C ARG A 89 -6.54 12.03 -13.93
N PRO A 90 -7.84 12.35 -14.15
CA PRO A 90 -8.65 12.96 -13.10
C PRO A 90 -8.80 12.05 -11.88
N LEU A 91 -8.97 10.73 -12.06
CA LEU A 91 -9.04 9.79 -10.94
C LEU A 91 -7.71 9.66 -10.19
N ALA A 92 -6.57 9.64 -10.90
CA ALA A 92 -5.25 9.63 -10.26
C ALA A 92 -5.03 10.90 -9.41
N ASN A 93 -5.35 12.07 -9.95
CA ASN A 93 -5.23 13.33 -9.20
C ASN A 93 -6.18 13.38 -8.00
N PHE A 94 -7.43 12.97 -8.19
CA PHE A 94 -8.41 12.87 -7.10
C PHE A 94 -7.92 11.93 -5.99
N SER A 95 -7.44 10.74 -6.34
CA SER A 95 -6.92 9.77 -5.38
C SER A 95 -5.74 10.33 -4.60
N LEU A 96 -4.85 11.08 -5.26
CA LEU A 96 -3.68 11.68 -4.64
C LEU A 96 -4.09 12.77 -3.65
N VAL A 97 -5.01 13.65 -4.05
CA VAL A 97 -5.55 14.70 -3.18
C VAL A 97 -6.31 14.08 -1.99
N ALA A 98 -7.15 13.07 -2.25
CA ALA A 98 -7.89 12.38 -1.21
C ALA A 98 -6.95 11.69 -0.21
N LEU A 99 -5.88 11.02 -0.68
CA LEU A 99 -4.87 10.41 0.18
C LEU A 99 -4.18 11.46 1.06
N PHE A 100 -3.70 12.56 0.48
CA PHE A 100 -3.08 13.65 1.25
C PHE A 100 -4.05 14.28 2.25
N ALA A 101 -5.29 14.54 1.84
CA ALA A 101 -6.32 15.06 2.73
C ALA A 101 -6.57 14.10 3.90
N PHE A 102 -6.64 12.81 3.65
CA PHE A 102 -6.85 11.79 4.67
C PHE A 102 -5.69 11.75 5.69
N ILE A 103 -4.45 11.80 5.19
CA ILE A 103 -3.25 11.85 6.05
C ILE A 103 -3.25 13.13 6.90
N VAL A 104 -3.47 14.29 6.28
CA VAL A 104 -3.47 15.58 7.00
C VAL A 104 -4.58 15.62 8.06
N LEU A 105 -5.79 15.19 7.71
CA LEU A 105 -6.92 15.15 8.66
C LEU A 105 -6.65 14.17 9.82
N GLY A 106 -6.04 13.01 9.53
CA GLY A 106 -5.61 12.05 10.55
C GLY A 106 -4.59 12.68 11.52
N LEU A 107 -3.54 13.30 10.98
CA LEU A 107 -2.51 13.97 11.76
C LEU A 107 -3.07 15.13 12.60
N LEU A 108 -3.98 15.93 12.05
CA LEU A 108 -4.61 17.04 12.77
C LEU A 108 -5.52 16.56 13.90
N LYS A 109 -6.22 15.44 13.68
CA LYS A 109 -7.10 14.86 14.71
C LYS A 109 -6.31 14.30 15.88
N GLU A 110 -5.19 13.64 15.62
CA GLU A 110 -4.34 12.98 16.61
C GLU A 110 -3.10 13.80 17.01
N ARG A 111 -3.12 15.13 16.75
CA ARG A 111 -1.98 16.01 17.06
C ARG A 111 -1.47 15.91 18.50
N SER A 112 -2.34 15.56 19.45
CA SER A 112 -1.98 15.36 20.86
C SER A 112 -1.18 14.07 21.10
N GLN A 113 -1.29 13.09 20.20
CA GLN A 113 -0.56 11.83 20.25
C GLN A 113 0.72 11.85 19.41
N LEU A 114 0.96 12.93 18.64
CA LEU A 114 2.21 13.16 17.92
C LEU A 114 3.34 13.49 18.90
N THR A 115 3.70 12.52 19.71
CA THR A 115 4.74 12.62 20.72
C THR A 115 6.06 12.03 20.19
N LEU A 116 7.14 12.25 20.95
CA LEU A 116 8.43 11.61 20.70
C LEU A 116 8.33 10.05 20.62
N ALA A 117 7.25 9.48 21.16
CA ALA A 117 6.96 8.05 21.07
C ALA A 117 6.75 7.54 19.62
N LEU A 118 6.41 8.42 18.68
CA LEU A 118 6.32 8.04 17.25
C LEU A 118 7.68 7.97 16.53
N LEU A 119 8.75 8.52 17.10
CA LEU A 119 10.07 8.49 16.46
C LEU A 119 10.57 7.07 16.14
N PRO A 120 10.45 6.05 16.99
CA PRO A 120 10.84 4.69 16.66
C PRO A 120 10.01 4.13 15.49
N THR A 121 8.71 4.41 15.46
CA THR A 121 7.83 3.97 14.36
C THR A 121 8.22 4.64 13.05
N LEU A 122 8.47 5.94 13.05
CA LEU A 122 8.93 6.67 11.87
C LEU A 122 10.28 6.14 11.38
N ALA A 123 11.22 5.88 12.28
CA ALA A 123 12.51 5.28 11.94
C ALA A 123 12.34 3.89 11.30
N LEU A 124 11.44 3.07 11.85
CA LEU A 124 11.12 1.75 11.29
C LEU A 124 10.51 1.85 9.89
N VAL A 125 9.57 2.76 9.68
CA VAL A 125 8.94 3.01 8.36
C VAL A 125 9.99 3.47 7.34
N ILE A 126 10.86 4.40 7.70
CA ILE A 126 11.95 4.87 6.84
C ILE A 126 12.91 3.72 6.51
N ALA A 127 13.29 2.93 7.50
CA ALA A 127 14.19 1.79 7.31
C ALA A 127 13.55 0.73 6.39
N HIS A 128 12.26 0.42 6.60
CA HIS A 128 11.51 -0.54 5.78
C HIS A 128 11.40 -0.07 4.32
N ASN A 129 10.93 1.14 4.08
CA ASN A 129 10.79 1.70 2.73
C ASN A 129 12.16 1.87 2.06
N GLY A 130 13.16 2.32 2.83
CA GLY A 130 14.55 2.43 2.37
C GLY A 130 15.13 1.08 1.96
N SER A 131 14.87 0.02 2.71
CA SER A 131 15.30 -1.34 2.37
C SER A 131 14.63 -1.85 1.09
N GLY A 132 13.34 -1.58 0.90
CA GLY A 132 12.61 -1.90 -0.33
C GLY A 132 13.18 -1.17 -1.56
N LEU A 133 13.46 0.13 -1.44
CA LEU A 133 14.12 0.91 -2.48
C LEU A 133 15.52 0.34 -2.81
N ALA A 134 16.31 0.03 -1.79
CA ALA A 134 17.64 -0.52 -1.95
C ALA A 134 17.61 -1.90 -2.61
N LEU A 135 16.73 -2.79 -2.19
CA LEU A 135 16.54 -4.11 -2.79
C LEU A 135 16.11 -4.00 -4.26
N GLY A 136 15.14 -3.13 -4.56
CA GLY A 136 14.71 -2.87 -5.94
C GLY A 136 15.85 -2.33 -6.82
N TRP A 137 16.70 -1.46 -6.27
CA TRP A 137 17.88 -0.96 -6.98
C TRP A 137 18.93 -2.04 -7.18
N LEU A 138 19.27 -2.80 -6.13
CA LEU A 138 20.28 -3.86 -6.18
C LEU A 138 19.91 -4.97 -7.17
N THR A 139 18.67 -5.46 -7.09
CA THR A 139 18.17 -6.51 -7.98
C THR A 139 18.16 -6.05 -9.43
N SER A 140 17.61 -4.87 -9.71
CA SER A 140 17.58 -4.32 -11.06
C SER A 140 18.98 -4.04 -11.63
N LYS A 141 19.96 -3.67 -10.79
CA LYS A 141 21.35 -3.53 -11.16
C LYS A 141 22.00 -4.88 -11.47
N ALA A 142 21.75 -5.89 -10.62
CA ALA A 142 22.26 -7.24 -10.81
C ALA A 142 21.77 -7.87 -12.13
N PHE A 143 20.52 -7.65 -12.49
CA PHE A 143 19.93 -8.11 -13.74
C PHE A 143 20.19 -7.16 -14.93
N ARG A 144 21.00 -6.11 -14.75
CA ARG A 144 21.39 -5.14 -15.80
C ARG A 144 20.18 -4.51 -16.51
N VAL A 145 19.11 -4.27 -15.80
CA VAL A 145 17.88 -3.67 -16.33
C VAL A 145 18.14 -2.21 -16.74
N SER A 146 17.40 -1.72 -17.74
CA SER A 146 17.53 -0.34 -18.25
C SER A 146 17.28 0.69 -17.14
N THR A 147 17.84 1.89 -17.26
CA THR A 147 17.68 2.92 -16.23
C THR A 147 16.22 3.30 -15.96
N PRO A 148 15.33 3.47 -16.97
CA PRO A 148 13.91 3.74 -16.72
C PRO A 148 13.20 2.58 -16.00
N ASP A 149 13.50 1.34 -16.36
CA ASP A 149 12.92 0.15 -15.73
C ASP A 149 13.42 -0.03 -14.30
N ARG A 150 14.72 0.23 -14.08
CA ARG A 150 15.31 0.23 -12.72
C ARG A 150 14.61 1.20 -11.79
N ARG A 151 14.31 2.41 -12.26
CA ARG A 151 13.57 3.41 -11.48
C ARG A 151 12.17 2.92 -11.15
N ALA A 152 11.48 2.29 -12.10
CA ALA A 152 10.17 1.70 -11.87
C ALA A 152 10.22 0.60 -10.80
N ILE A 153 11.14 -0.37 -10.94
CA ILE A 153 11.31 -1.48 -9.99
C ILE A 153 11.68 -0.97 -8.60
N MET A 154 12.59 -0.01 -8.51
CA MET A 154 13.02 0.58 -7.25
C MET A 154 11.85 1.28 -6.53
N ILE A 155 11.09 2.10 -7.25
CA ILE A 155 9.97 2.86 -6.67
C ILE A 155 8.85 1.90 -6.23
N GLU A 156 8.49 0.92 -7.07
CA GLU A 156 7.47 -0.08 -6.72
C GLU A 156 7.88 -0.94 -5.54
N GLY A 157 9.17 -1.32 -5.45
CA GLY A 157 9.69 -2.10 -4.33
C GLY A 157 9.75 -1.33 -3.01
N GLY A 158 9.96 -0.02 -3.07
CA GLY A 158 10.07 0.83 -1.87
C GLY A 158 8.76 1.46 -1.43
N MET A 159 7.82 1.63 -2.36
CA MET A 159 6.53 2.23 -2.03
C MET A 159 5.51 1.16 -1.68
N GLN A 160 5.03 1.23 -0.46
CA GLN A 160 4.03 0.31 0.05
C GLN A 160 2.61 0.75 -0.35
N ASN A 161 1.66 -0.19 -0.30
CA ASN A 161 0.26 0.11 -0.59
C ASN A 161 -0.45 0.63 0.67
N SER A 162 -0.21 1.89 1.02
CA SER A 162 -0.86 2.55 2.15
C SER A 162 -2.39 2.55 2.04
N GLY A 163 -2.94 2.59 0.83
CA GLY A 163 -4.38 2.50 0.61
C GLY A 163 -4.95 1.16 1.04
N LEU A 164 -4.24 0.06 0.78
CA LEU A 164 -4.64 -1.26 1.27
C LEU A 164 -4.58 -1.33 2.80
N ALA A 165 -3.50 -0.83 3.40
CA ALA A 165 -3.36 -0.80 4.86
C ALA A 165 -4.48 0.01 5.51
N LEU A 166 -4.75 1.22 5.02
CA LEU A 166 -5.85 2.07 5.49
C LEU A 166 -7.22 1.39 5.35
N GLY A 167 -7.45 0.70 4.23
CA GLY A 167 -8.69 -0.04 4.01
C GLY A 167 -8.88 -1.20 4.98
N ILE A 168 -7.83 -1.98 5.27
CA ILE A 168 -7.88 -3.05 6.27
C ILE A 168 -8.17 -2.47 7.65
N ILE A 169 -7.49 -1.38 8.03
CA ILE A 169 -7.70 -0.72 9.32
C ILE A 169 -9.14 -0.22 9.45
N ALA A 170 -9.68 0.40 8.41
CA ALA A 170 -11.05 0.90 8.41
C ALA A 170 -12.11 -0.19 8.57
N LEU A 171 -11.86 -1.41 8.07
CA LEU A 171 -12.81 -2.51 8.12
C LEU A 171 -12.63 -3.46 9.30
N GLN A 172 -11.42 -3.53 9.87
CA GLN A 172 -11.10 -4.53 10.90
C GLN A 172 -10.77 -3.93 12.27
N PHE A 173 -10.47 -2.65 12.35
CA PHE A 173 -9.93 -2.02 13.56
C PHE A 173 -10.72 -0.78 13.99
N ASP A 174 -12.00 -0.69 13.63
CA ASP A 174 -12.91 0.42 14.00
C ASP A 174 -12.31 1.82 13.81
N ASN A 175 -11.47 1.98 12.76
CA ASN A 175 -10.74 3.21 12.48
C ASN A 175 -9.86 3.68 13.66
N ASP A 176 -9.11 2.76 14.29
CA ASP A 176 -8.10 3.14 15.27
C ASP A 176 -7.13 4.15 14.63
N PHE A 177 -7.21 5.39 15.11
CA PHE A 177 -6.46 6.51 14.53
C PHE A 177 -4.95 6.37 14.70
N GLY A 178 -4.48 5.67 15.72
CA GLY A 178 -3.06 5.36 15.88
C GLY A 178 -2.56 4.51 14.70
N MET A 179 -3.30 3.47 14.34
CA MET A 179 -2.99 2.63 13.18
C MET A 179 -3.13 3.38 11.86
N VAL A 180 -4.16 4.24 11.71
CA VAL A 180 -4.34 5.09 10.53
C VAL A 180 -3.14 6.01 10.33
N THR A 181 -2.62 6.62 11.41
CA THR A 181 -1.44 7.47 11.36
C THR A 181 -0.20 6.69 10.90
N VAL A 182 0.04 5.50 11.47
CA VAL A 182 1.16 4.64 11.06
C VAL A 182 1.05 4.24 9.58
N ALA A 183 -0.13 3.82 9.15
CA ALA A 183 -0.36 3.44 7.75
C ALA A 183 -0.23 4.65 6.78
N GLY A 184 -0.58 5.85 7.24
CA GLY A 184 -0.39 7.08 6.47
C GLY A 184 1.06 7.53 6.36
N LEU A 185 1.87 7.26 7.38
CA LEU A 185 3.32 7.50 7.36
C LEU A 185 4.05 6.46 6.49
N TRP A 186 3.52 5.28 6.36
CA TRP A 186 4.07 4.17 5.57
C TRP A 186 3.83 4.38 4.08
#